data_759b7b91d263539929b4f63641e1a020
#
_entry.id   759b7b91d263539929b4f63641e1a020
#
_cell.length_a   1.000
_cell.length_b   1.000
_cell.length_c   1.000
_cell.angle_alpha   90.00
_cell.angle_beta   90.00
_cell.angle_gamma   90.00
#
_symmetry.space_group_name_H-M   'P 1'
#
loop_
_entity.id
_entity.type
_entity.pdbx_description
1 polymer ?
#
loop_
_entity_poly.entity_id
_entity_poly.type
_entity_poly.pdbx_seq_one_letter_code
_entity_poly.pdbx_strand_id
1 'polypeptide(L)'
;MKETYEDFLQLLKASINKSEVKINNYNWQSILQLSNIHKVLPLVYEALYKSEEFKNTDKDFQKYLKTTSMQIIYNQIQRSERFLQIYEEFNKKGVKILVFKGIILRELYPIPDERISGDEDLLIKKEDLKKAEEILKSKDMERILSQEEEEDVYHYFCKKTGLHLELHTGLFGNSSEIYKKMEKTFQGVFDDSEKVIINNVTLNTFSLDKHFLYVICHAMKHFVSSGIGIRQICDIVMYINKYYDKINWNYIWQEVSNFGYETLFVNFLQIGIDYLGLDEKKITYAKNKNKYYINTKNLLEVIIDGGIYGASNQSRLNAANMSLDAFNNHPNSKINANLAAIFPKADNLKKRYKYLENHPFLLPIAWISRISTYIKDRGSISNVGLTAKETIAVGNKRIDLLKEYKLIR
;
A
#
# COMPACT_ATOMS: atom_id res chain seq x y z
N MET A 1 -11.04 19.46 -8.09
CA MET A 1 -10.83 18.01 -8.29
C MET A 1 -11.56 17.61 -9.56
N LYS A 2 -11.13 16.57 -10.27
CA LYS A 2 -11.87 16.08 -11.44
C LYS A 2 -13.17 15.43 -10.97
N GLU A 3 -14.29 15.69 -11.63
CA GLU A 3 -15.60 15.13 -11.31
C GLU A 3 -15.57 13.59 -11.18
N THR A 4 -14.87 12.93 -12.09
CA THR A 4 -14.67 11.46 -12.07
C THR A 4 -14.01 10.94 -10.76
N TYR A 5 -13.17 11.74 -10.08
CA TYR A 5 -12.57 11.31 -8.82
C TYR A 5 -13.60 11.35 -7.70
N GLU A 6 -14.50 12.34 -7.73
CA GLU A 6 -15.59 12.45 -6.77
C GLU A 6 -16.55 11.28 -6.92
N ASP A 7 -16.95 10.94 -8.16
CA ASP A 7 -17.81 9.80 -8.47
C ASP A 7 -17.18 8.49 -7.96
N PHE A 8 -15.91 8.25 -8.30
CA PHE A 8 -15.18 7.08 -7.85
C PHE A 8 -15.12 6.96 -6.31
N LEU A 9 -14.86 8.07 -5.61
CA LEU A 9 -14.82 8.11 -4.15
C LEU A 9 -16.20 7.92 -3.53
N GLN A 10 -17.26 8.45 -4.14
CA GLN A 10 -18.63 8.21 -3.68
C GLN A 10 -19.02 6.73 -3.79
N LEU A 11 -18.61 6.03 -4.85
CA LEU A 11 -18.81 4.58 -4.99
C LEU A 11 -18.08 3.81 -3.90
N LEU A 12 -16.81 4.14 -3.63
CA LEU A 12 -16.07 3.52 -2.54
C LEU A 12 -16.71 3.80 -1.18
N LYS A 13 -17.09 5.05 -0.92
CA LYS A 13 -17.82 5.43 0.30
C LYS A 13 -19.09 4.61 0.49
N ALA A 14 -19.88 4.45 -0.59
CA ALA A 14 -21.13 3.69 -0.54
C ALA A 14 -20.86 2.21 -0.22
N SER A 15 -19.88 1.60 -0.88
CA SER A 15 -19.52 0.20 -0.66
C SER A 15 -19.08 -0.06 0.79
N ILE A 16 -18.10 0.71 1.29
CA ILE A 16 -17.52 0.45 2.62
C ILE A 16 -18.48 0.81 3.78
N ASN A 17 -19.48 1.68 3.54
CA ASN A 17 -20.48 2.07 4.55
C ASN A 17 -21.86 1.43 4.31
N LYS A 18 -22.02 0.54 3.32
CA LYS A 18 -23.31 -0.08 2.94
C LYS A 18 -24.43 0.95 2.71
N SER A 19 -24.10 2.06 2.05
CA SER A 19 -25.05 3.12 1.74
C SER A 19 -25.40 3.12 0.26
N GLU A 20 -26.55 3.72 -0.07
CA GLU A 20 -26.93 3.93 -1.45
C GLU A 20 -26.08 5.04 -2.10
N VAL A 21 -25.87 4.90 -3.39
CA VAL A 21 -25.17 5.88 -4.22
C VAL A 21 -26.20 6.51 -5.16
N LYS A 22 -26.14 7.85 -5.31
CA LYS A 22 -26.93 8.60 -6.28
C LYS A 22 -25.97 9.46 -7.07
N ILE A 23 -25.58 9.00 -8.24
CA ILE A 23 -24.71 9.73 -9.18
C ILE A 23 -25.36 9.71 -10.54
N ASN A 24 -25.42 10.88 -11.20
CA ASN A 24 -25.92 11.03 -12.56
C ASN A 24 -24.71 11.13 -13.51
N ASN A 25 -24.78 10.43 -14.65
CA ASN A 25 -23.81 10.54 -15.75
C ASN A 25 -22.37 10.09 -15.42
N TYR A 26 -22.21 8.82 -15.06
CA TYR A 26 -20.89 8.23 -14.86
C TYR A 26 -20.01 8.24 -16.12
N ASN A 27 -18.75 8.64 -15.96
CA ASN A 27 -17.68 8.28 -16.90
C ASN A 27 -17.18 6.86 -16.59
N TRP A 28 -17.89 5.85 -17.11
CA TRP A 28 -17.63 4.44 -16.85
C TRP A 28 -16.20 4.02 -17.15
N GLN A 29 -15.62 4.49 -18.25
CA GLN A 29 -14.26 4.16 -18.63
C GLN A 29 -13.24 4.61 -17.58
N SER A 30 -13.36 5.83 -17.11
CA SER A 30 -12.46 6.38 -16.08
C SER A 30 -12.66 5.72 -14.71
N ILE A 31 -13.92 5.41 -14.34
CA ILE A 31 -14.22 4.69 -13.09
C ILE A 31 -13.61 3.28 -13.12
N LEU A 32 -13.74 2.54 -14.23
CA LEU A 32 -13.12 1.23 -14.38
C LEU A 32 -11.59 1.29 -14.31
N GLN A 33 -11.01 2.28 -14.98
CA GLN A 33 -9.57 2.49 -14.93
C GLN A 33 -9.09 2.73 -13.48
N LEU A 34 -9.74 3.65 -12.75
CA LEU A 34 -9.43 3.93 -11.36
C LEU A 34 -9.63 2.68 -10.47
N SER A 35 -10.73 1.96 -10.66
CA SER A 35 -11.05 0.75 -9.90
C SER A 35 -9.97 -0.33 -10.08
N ASN A 36 -9.44 -0.48 -11.30
CA ASN A 36 -8.40 -1.46 -11.61
C ASN A 36 -7.03 -1.05 -11.04
N ILE A 37 -6.60 0.20 -11.23
CA ILE A 37 -5.29 0.67 -10.73
C ILE A 37 -5.24 0.71 -9.20
N HIS A 38 -6.40 0.86 -8.53
CA HIS A 38 -6.51 0.80 -7.06
C HIS A 38 -6.87 -0.59 -6.53
N LYS A 39 -7.13 -1.57 -7.41
CA LYS A 39 -7.57 -2.94 -7.07
C LYS A 39 -8.81 -2.94 -6.16
N VAL A 40 -9.80 -2.13 -6.49
CA VAL A 40 -11.06 -1.98 -5.74
C VAL A 40 -12.30 -2.23 -6.61
N LEU A 41 -12.14 -2.91 -7.74
CA LEU A 41 -13.24 -3.18 -8.68
C LEU A 41 -14.41 -3.91 -8.03
N PRO A 42 -14.23 -4.94 -7.19
CA PRO A 42 -15.36 -5.58 -6.50
C PRO A 42 -16.12 -4.62 -5.58
N LEU A 43 -15.43 -3.75 -4.83
CA LEU A 43 -16.07 -2.75 -3.97
C LEU A 43 -16.91 -1.77 -4.80
N VAL A 44 -16.37 -1.31 -5.93
CA VAL A 44 -17.10 -0.43 -6.85
C VAL A 44 -18.31 -1.13 -7.45
N TYR A 45 -18.18 -2.40 -7.85
CA TYR A 45 -19.30 -3.19 -8.36
C TYR A 45 -20.40 -3.38 -7.29
N GLU A 46 -20.04 -3.65 -6.03
CA GLU A 46 -20.99 -3.79 -4.92
C GLU A 46 -21.83 -2.50 -4.72
N ALA A 47 -21.22 -1.33 -4.85
CA ALA A 47 -21.95 -0.06 -4.78
C ALA A 47 -22.89 0.15 -5.98
N LEU A 48 -22.53 -0.39 -7.15
CA LEU A 48 -23.22 -0.11 -8.42
C LEU A 48 -24.37 -1.07 -8.73
N TYR A 49 -24.22 -2.37 -8.44
CA TYR A 49 -25.05 -3.40 -9.04
C TYR A 49 -26.55 -3.26 -8.76
N LYS A 50 -26.93 -2.54 -7.71
CA LYS A 50 -28.32 -2.23 -7.35
C LYS A 50 -28.82 -0.91 -7.90
N SER A 51 -27.92 -0.02 -8.36
CA SER A 51 -28.33 1.31 -8.82
C SER A 51 -29.09 1.27 -10.14
N GLU A 52 -30.05 2.17 -10.30
CA GLU A 52 -30.83 2.27 -11.52
C GLU A 52 -29.95 2.73 -12.70
N GLU A 53 -28.97 3.59 -12.44
CA GLU A 53 -28.01 4.06 -13.43
C GLU A 53 -27.24 2.90 -14.05
N PHE A 54 -26.79 1.95 -13.24
CA PHE A 54 -26.10 0.75 -13.72
C PHE A 54 -27.05 -0.21 -14.47
N LYS A 55 -28.27 -0.41 -13.99
CA LYS A 55 -29.26 -1.25 -14.66
C LYS A 55 -29.66 -0.73 -16.03
N ASN A 56 -29.53 0.58 -16.26
CA ASN A 56 -29.82 1.24 -17.54
C ASN A 56 -28.63 1.24 -18.50
N THR A 57 -27.45 0.73 -18.10
CA THR A 57 -26.31 0.59 -19.00
C THR A 57 -26.50 -0.58 -19.97
N ASP A 58 -25.60 -0.66 -20.95
CA ASP A 58 -25.55 -1.78 -21.89
C ASP A 58 -25.41 -3.14 -21.18
N LYS A 59 -26.13 -4.16 -21.67
CA LYS A 59 -26.16 -5.49 -21.06
C LYS A 59 -24.82 -6.22 -21.09
N ASP A 60 -24.04 -6.04 -22.14
CA ASP A 60 -22.71 -6.65 -22.25
C ASP A 60 -21.75 -5.99 -21.26
N PHE A 61 -21.88 -4.68 -21.04
CA PHE A 61 -21.13 -3.97 -20.00
C PHE A 61 -21.50 -4.47 -18.58
N GLN A 62 -22.79 -4.59 -18.27
CA GLN A 62 -23.25 -5.16 -16.98
C GLN A 62 -22.68 -6.56 -16.76
N LYS A 63 -22.77 -7.42 -17.78
CA LYS A 63 -22.24 -8.79 -17.75
C LYS A 63 -20.73 -8.81 -17.55
N TYR A 64 -20.02 -7.98 -18.31
CA TYR A 64 -18.56 -7.84 -18.19
C TYR A 64 -18.16 -7.46 -16.77
N LEU A 65 -18.73 -6.40 -16.20
CA LEU A 65 -18.37 -5.90 -14.87
C LEU A 65 -18.70 -6.93 -13.77
N LYS A 66 -19.88 -7.56 -13.86
CA LYS A 66 -20.29 -8.65 -12.97
C LYS A 66 -19.32 -9.82 -13.03
N THR A 67 -19.04 -10.33 -14.22
CA THR A 67 -18.21 -11.53 -14.41
C THR A 67 -16.77 -11.25 -13.94
N THR A 68 -16.21 -10.09 -14.28
CA THR A 68 -14.87 -9.69 -13.86
C THR A 68 -14.77 -9.56 -12.34
N SER A 69 -15.74 -8.90 -11.70
CA SER A 69 -15.76 -8.75 -10.24
C SER A 69 -15.89 -10.10 -9.53
N MET A 70 -16.80 -10.97 -9.99
CA MET A 70 -16.97 -12.32 -9.42
C MET A 70 -15.71 -13.18 -9.60
N GLN A 71 -15.03 -13.10 -10.74
CA GLN A 71 -13.78 -13.82 -10.96
C GLN A 71 -12.67 -13.35 -10.02
N ILE A 72 -12.58 -12.04 -9.78
CA ILE A 72 -11.61 -11.47 -8.83
C ILE A 72 -11.89 -11.96 -7.41
N ILE A 73 -13.17 -11.93 -6.97
CA ILE A 73 -13.59 -12.42 -5.66
C ILE A 73 -13.31 -13.92 -5.54
N TYR A 74 -13.67 -14.72 -6.54
CA TYR A 74 -13.39 -16.16 -6.54
C TYR A 74 -11.90 -16.45 -6.37
N ASN A 75 -11.03 -15.76 -7.11
CA ASN A 75 -9.58 -15.92 -6.98
C ASN A 75 -9.10 -15.50 -5.58
N GLN A 76 -9.72 -14.48 -4.97
CA GLN A 76 -9.39 -14.07 -3.60
C GLN A 76 -9.76 -15.16 -2.59
N ILE A 77 -10.95 -15.75 -2.71
CA ILE A 77 -11.41 -16.87 -1.85
C ILE A 77 -10.43 -18.05 -1.96
N GLN A 78 -10.07 -18.47 -3.18
CA GLN A 78 -9.14 -19.57 -3.40
C GLN A 78 -7.77 -19.32 -2.73
N ARG A 79 -7.26 -18.09 -2.81
CA ARG A 79 -6.01 -17.70 -2.15
C ARG A 79 -6.16 -17.72 -0.63
N SER A 80 -7.28 -17.21 -0.10
CA SER A 80 -7.56 -17.21 1.34
C SER A 80 -7.63 -18.60 1.93
N GLU A 81 -8.34 -19.51 1.28
CA GLU A 81 -8.44 -20.93 1.69
C GLU A 81 -7.06 -21.60 1.68
N ARG A 82 -6.29 -21.37 0.61
CA ARG A 82 -4.93 -21.91 0.52
C ARG A 82 -4.02 -21.37 1.61
N PHE A 83 -4.10 -20.07 1.90
CA PHE A 83 -3.37 -19.44 2.97
C PHE A 83 -3.71 -20.07 4.34
N LEU A 84 -4.98 -20.24 4.66
CA LEU A 84 -5.43 -20.83 5.93
C LEU A 84 -4.92 -22.27 6.10
N GLN A 85 -4.93 -23.09 5.04
CA GLN A 85 -4.37 -24.45 5.05
C GLN A 85 -2.85 -24.43 5.35
N ILE A 86 -2.11 -23.48 4.80
CA ILE A 86 -0.68 -23.32 5.07
C ILE A 86 -0.48 -22.87 6.52
N TYR A 87 -1.28 -21.93 6.99
CA TYR A 87 -1.18 -21.41 8.34
C TYR A 87 -1.45 -22.50 9.40
N GLU A 88 -2.41 -23.39 9.17
CA GLU A 88 -2.63 -24.55 10.06
C GLU A 88 -1.39 -25.46 10.14
N GLU A 89 -0.63 -25.64 9.07
CA GLU A 89 0.60 -26.43 9.14
C GLU A 89 1.68 -25.76 9.99
N PHE A 90 1.79 -24.43 9.97
CA PHE A 90 2.66 -23.71 10.90
C PHE A 90 2.26 -23.99 12.35
N ASN A 91 0.96 -23.91 12.66
CA ASN A 91 0.44 -24.22 14.00
C ASN A 91 0.75 -25.67 14.41
N LYS A 92 0.50 -26.66 13.53
CA LYS A 92 0.79 -28.09 13.78
C LYS A 92 2.27 -28.36 14.05
N LYS A 93 3.13 -27.63 13.36
CA LYS A 93 4.60 -27.76 13.53
C LYS A 93 5.16 -26.86 14.64
N GLY A 94 4.32 -26.11 15.35
CA GLY A 94 4.73 -25.26 16.46
C GLY A 94 5.60 -24.07 16.05
N VAL A 95 5.37 -23.54 14.83
CA VAL A 95 6.00 -22.29 14.38
C VAL A 95 5.04 -21.14 14.65
N LYS A 96 5.43 -20.21 15.54
CA LYS A 96 4.59 -19.05 15.86
C LYS A 96 4.75 -17.98 14.79
N ILE A 97 3.67 -17.68 14.10
CA ILE A 97 3.59 -16.67 13.04
C ILE A 97 2.53 -15.64 13.41
N LEU A 98 2.80 -14.37 13.14
CA LEU A 98 1.82 -13.29 13.24
C LEU A 98 1.40 -12.85 11.83
N VAL A 99 0.09 -12.82 11.60
CA VAL A 99 -0.51 -12.29 10.37
C VAL A 99 -0.92 -10.84 10.61
N PHE A 100 -0.54 -9.91 9.76
CA PHE A 100 -0.71 -8.48 10.10
C PHE A 100 -1.27 -7.57 8.99
N LYS A 101 -1.57 -8.10 7.82
CA LYS A 101 -2.30 -7.43 6.71
C LYS A 101 -3.27 -8.43 6.06
N GLY A 102 -3.35 -8.40 4.74
CA GLY A 102 -4.06 -9.39 3.96
C GLY A 102 -5.42 -9.77 4.56
N ILE A 103 -5.53 -11.03 4.98
CA ILE A 103 -6.76 -11.62 5.51
C ILE A 103 -7.30 -10.89 6.76
N ILE A 104 -6.44 -10.36 7.64
CA ILE A 104 -6.88 -9.66 8.86
C ILE A 104 -7.60 -8.35 8.51
N LEU A 105 -7.07 -7.57 7.57
CA LEU A 105 -7.69 -6.32 7.15
C LEU A 105 -8.97 -6.54 6.34
N ARG A 106 -9.11 -7.67 5.65
CA ARG A 106 -10.36 -8.02 4.96
C ARG A 106 -11.54 -8.14 5.91
N GLU A 107 -11.33 -8.68 7.11
CA GLU A 107 -12.36 -8.81 8.15
C GLU A 107 -12.90 -7.46 8.68
N LEU A 108 -12.29 -6.34 8.29
CA LEU A 108 -12.82 -5.01 8.58
C LEU A 108 -13.93 -4.59 7.63
N TYR A 109 -13.99 -5.19 6.44
CA TYR A 109 -14.90 -4.79 5.38
C TYR A 109 -16.24 -5.50 5.47
N PRO A 110 -17.33 -4.89 4.98
CA PRO A 110 -18.67 -5.47 4.99
C PRO A 110 -18.76 -6.85 4.30
N ILE A 111 -17.98 -7.03 3.23
CA ILE A 111 -17.79 -8.28 2.51
C ILE A 111 -16.27 -8.47 2.37
N PRO A 112 -15.67 -9.34 3.21
CA PRO A 112 -14.21 -9.47 3.29
C PRO A 112 -13.52 -9.75 1.96
N ASP A 113 -14.09 -10.58 1.11
CA ASP A 113 -13.46 -11.00 -0.15
C ASP A 113 -13.53 -9.95 -1.26
N GLU A 114 -14.23 -8.84 -1.06
CA GLU A 114 -14.22 -7.69 -1.97
C GLU A 114 -13.01 -6.77 -1.75
N ARG A 115 -12.41 -6.82 -0.57
CA ARG A 115 -11.13 -6.15 -0.32
C ARG A 115 -9.98 -7.01 -0.82
N ILE A 116 -9.58 -6.81 -2.04
CA ILE A 116 -8.53 -7.62 -2.68
C ILE A 116 -7.17 -7.35 -2.06
N SER A 117 -6.46 -8.40 -1.65
CA SER A 117 -5.03 -8.36 -1.32
C SER A 117 -4.20 -8.96 -2.45
N GLY A 118 -2.99 -8.41 -2.65
CA GLY A 118 -2.01 -8.99 -3.57
C GLY A 118 -1.27 -10.16 -2.94
N ASP A 119 -1.04 -10.05 -1.66
CA ASP A 119 -0.18 -10.85 -0.82
C ASP A 119 -0.80 -11.09 0.56
N GLU A 120 -0.27 -12.07 1.28
CA GLU A 120 -0.51 -12.27 2.70
C GLU A 120 0.83 -12.08 3.42
N ASP A 121 0.84 -11.22 4.45
CA ASP A 121 2.04 -10.82 5.19
C ASP A 121 2.14 -11.57 6.52
N LEU A 122 3.25 -12.22 6.74
CA LEU A 122 3.54 -13.03 7.90
C LEU A 122 4.82 -12.55 8.58
N LEU A 123 4.77 -12.30 9.88
CA LEU A 123 5.97 -12.04 10.68
C LEU A 123 6.37 -13.32 11.42
N ILE A 124 7.66 -13.63 11.34
CA ILE A 124 8.27 -14.81 11.96
C ILE A 124 9.55 -14.41 12.72
N LYS A 125 9.88 -15.15 13.76
CA LYS A 125 11.20 -15.02 14.38
C LYS A 125 12.30 -15.58 13.49
N LYS A 126 13.46 -14.93 13.47
CA LYS A 126 14.62 -15.34 12.63
C LYS A 126 15.05 -16.80 12.86
N GLU A 127 14.97 -17.26 14.10
CA GLU A 127 15.30 -18.65 14.47
C GLU A 127 14.38 -19.68 13.84
N ASP A 128 13.13 -19.33 13.54
CA ASP A 128 12.15 -20.24 12.94
C ASP A 128 12.13 -20.20 11.39
N LEU A 129 12.90 -19.31 10.77
CA LEU A 129 12.88 -19.09 9.31
C LEU A 129 13.11 -20.39 8.51
N LYS A 130 14.14 -21.15 8.85
CA LYS A 130 14.47 -22.39 8.15
C LYS A 130 13.34 -23.41 8.22
N LYS A 131 12.72 -23.55 9.39
CA LYS A 131 11.58 -24.45 9.61
C LYS A 131 10.35 -23.99 8.81
N ALA A 132 10.12 -22.69 8.74
CA ALA A 132 9.05 -22.12 7.94
C ALA A 132 9.26 -22.36 6.43
N GLU A 133 10.47 -22.19 5.94
CA GLU A 133 10.82 -22.49 4.54
C GLU A 133 10.55 -23.96 4.17
N GLU A 134 10.90 -24.91 5.06
CA GLU A 134 10.62 -26.33 4.87
C GLU A 134 9.10 -26.60 4.79
N ILE A 135 8.31 -25.96 5.65
CA ILE A 135 6.84 -26.06 5.63
C ILE A 135 6.29 -25.50 4.32
N LEU A 136 6.69 -24.29 3.94
CA LEU A 136 6.24 -23.64 2.69
C LEU A 136 6.56 -24.48 1.47
N LYS A 137 7.77 -25.02 1.38
CA LYS A 137 8.18 -25.93 0.30
C LYS A 137 7.32 -27.20 0.26
N SER A 138 6.98 -27.79 1.42
CA SER A 138 6.12 -28.97 1.50
C SER A 138 4.68 -28.70 1.05
N LYS A 139 4.28 -27.43 0.97
CA LYS A 139 2.97 -26.94 0.54
C LYS A 139 3.01 -26.30 -0.85
N ASP A 140 3.91 -26.71 -1.71
CA ASP A 140 4.03 -26.23 -3.10
C ASP A 140 4.21 -24.69 -3.21
N MET A 141 4.79 -24.06 -2.19
CA MET A 141 5.19 -22.67 -2.25
C MET A 141 6.62 -22.56 -2.77
N GLU A 142 6.79 -21.89 -3.90
CA GLU A 142 8.10 -21.66 -4.49
C GLU A 142 8.65 -20.29 -4.03
N ARG A 143 9.90 -20.26 -3.59
CA ARG A 143 10.57 -18.99 -3.27
C ARG A 143 10.85 -18.22 -4.55
N ILE A 144 10.45 -16.95 -4.56
CA ILE A 144 10.77 -16.00 -5.64
C ILE A 144 12.03 -15.25 -5.23
N LEU A 145 13.08 -15.34 -6.04
CA LEU A 145 14.26 -14.50 -5.87
C LEU A 145 13.99 -13.18 -6.58
N SER A 146 13.79 -12.10 -5.82
CA SER A 146 13.68 -10.76 -6.39
C SER A 146 15.06 -10.22 -6.73
N GLN A 147 15.16 -9.37 -7.77
CA GLN A 147 16.42 -8.67 -8.11
C GLN A 147 16.79 -7.63 -7.03
N GLU A 148 15.86 -7.23 -6.19
CA GLU A 148 16.02 -6.35 -5.04
C GLU A 148 15.55 -7.14 -3.81
N GLU A 149 16.41 -8.01 -3.24
CA GLU A 149 16.10 -8.67 -1.98
C GLU A 149 16.05 -7.60 -0.87
N GLU A 150 14.89 -7.39 -0.28
CA GLU A 150 14.78 -6.70 1.01
C GLU A 150 15.40 -7.61 2.06
N GLU A 151 16.26 -7.07 2.92
CA GLU A 151 17.13 -7.84 3.84
C GLU A 151 16.35 -8.76 4.81
N ASP A 152 15.07 -8.45 5.06
CA ASP A 152 14.22 -9.13 6.05
C ASP A 152 12.87 -9.61 5.47
N VAL A 153 12.71 -9.72 4.13
CA VAL A 153 11.46 -10.14 3.47
C VAL A 153 11.72 -11.24 2.45
N TYR A 154 10.99 -12.33 2.58
CA TYR A 154 11.11 -13.52 1.73
C TYR A 154 9.80 -13.78 1.00
N HIS A 155 9.84 -13.76 -0.32
CA HIS A 155 8.67 -13.88 -1.19
C HIS A 155 8.43 -15.32 -1.61
N TYR A 156 7.19 -15.79 -1.48
CA TYR A 156 6.77 -17.12 -1.92
C TYR A 156 5.52 -17.03 -2.80
N PHE A 157 5.41 -17.98 -3.73
CA PHE A 157 4.30 -18.03 -4.68
C PHE A 157 3.80 -19.47 -4.87
N CYS A 158 2.49 -19.63 -4.88
CA CYS A 158 1.82 -20.87 -5.24
C CYS A 158 1.23 -20.76 -6.65
N LYS A 159 1.80 -21.48 -7.61
CA LYS A 159 1.34 -21.48 -9.01
C LYS A 159 -0.10 -21.93 -9.18
N LYS A 160 -0.57 -22.88 -8.33
CA LYS A 160 -1.91 -23.47 -8.44
C LYS A 160 -3.02 -22.49 -8.10
N THR A 161 -2.81 -21.61 -7.12
CA THR A 161 -3.84 -20.71 -6.60
C THR A 161 -3.54 -19.24 -6.83
N GLY A 162 -2.32 -18.92 -7.26
CA GLY A 162 -1.85 -17.54 -7.38
C GLY A 162 -1.66 -16.84 -6.03
N LEU A 163 -1.53 -17.60 -4.92
CA LEU A 163 -1.23 -17.04 -3.61
C LEU A 163 0.21 -16.53 -3.59
N HIS A 164 0.38 -15.25 -3.27
CA HIS A 164 1.65 -14.65 -2.86
C HIS A 164 1.70 -14.55 -1.34
N LEU A 165 2.84 -14.86 -0.77
CA LEU A 165 3.08 -14.79 0.65
C LEU A 165 4.43 -14.09 0.88
N GLU A 166 4.41 -13.09 1.76
CA GLU A 166 5.61 -12.40 2.24
C GLU A 166 5.91 -12.82 3.68
N LEU A 167 7.06 -13.47 3.85
CA LEU A 167 7.55 -13.89 5.15
C LEU A 167 8.57 -12.87 5.64
N HIS A 168 8.21 -12.12 6.66
CA HIS A 168 9.00 -11.05 7.24
C HIS A 168 9.75 -11.52 8.48
N THR A 169 11.01 -11.14 8.62
CA THR A 169 11.80 -11.27 9.86
C THR A 169 12.04 -9.90 10.53
N GLY A 170 11.64 -8.82 9.87
CA GLY A 170 11.58 -7.43 10.33
C GLY A 170 10.49 -6.69 9.55
N LEU A 171 9.97 -5.59 10.06
CA LEU A 171 8.79 -4.89 9.49
C LEU A 171 9.16 -3.67 8.64
N PHE A 172 10.17 -2.91 9.06
CA PHE A 172 10.53 -1.62 8.43
C PHE A 172 11.99 -1.57 7.98
N GLY A 173 12.84 -2.48 8.47
CA GLY A 173 14.26 -2.50 8.18
C GLY A 173 15.01 -1.31 8.79
N ASN A 174 16.26 -1.10 8.33
CA ASN A 174 17.21 -0.15 8.94
C ASN A 174 17.69 0.95 7.99
N SER A 175 17.00 1.16 6.86
CA SER A 175 17.46 2.06 5.79
C SER A 175 17.41 3.56 6.15
N SER A 176 16.65 3.95 7.19
CA SER A 176 16.60 5.33 7.70
C SER A 176 16.40 5.35 9.21
N GLU A 177 16.72 6.49 9.86
CA GLU A 177 16.52 6.66 11.30
C GLU A 177 15.03 6.54 11.70
N ILE A 178 14.11 6.95 10.83
CA ILE A 178 12.67 6.82 11.07
C ILE A 178 12.27 5.34 11.04
N TYR A 179 12.77 4.58 10.05
CA TYR A 179 12.46 3.15 9.96
C TYR A 179 13.05 2.34 11.10
N LYS A 180 14.25 2.69 11.58
CA LYS A 180 14.81 2.12 12.82
C LYS A 180 13.94 2.38 14.05
N LYS A 181 13.39 3.61 14.19
CA LYS A 181 12.45 3.93 15.25
C LYS A 181 11.18 3.10 15.15
N MET A 182 10.59 3.01 13.94
CA MET A 182 9.43 2.17 13.68
C MET A 182 9.72 0.72 14.04
N GLU A 183 10.82 0.14 13.55
CA GLU A 183 11.21 -1.25 13.87
C GLU A 183 11.29 -1.48 15.36
N LYS A 184 11.93 -0.54 16.10
CA LYS A 184 12.03 -0.60 17.57
C LYS A 184 10.66 -0.59 18.26
N THR A 185 9.70 0.19 17.77
CA THR A 185 8.33 0.28 18.32
C THR A 185 7.59 -1.06 18.23
N PHE A 186 7.93 -1.89 17.24
CA PHE A 186 7.34 -3.21 17.06
C PHE A 186 8.13 -4.36 17.69
N GLN A 187 9.20 -4.08 18.46
CA GLN A 187 9.86 -5.11 19.27
C GLN A 187 8.88 -5.67 20.31
N GLY A 188 8.93 -6.99 20.52
CA GLY A 188 8.06 -7.67 21.49
C GLY A 188 6.63 -7.98 21.00
N VAL A 189 6.25 -7.68 19.74
CA VAL A 189 4.90 -7.96 19.22
C VAL A 189 4.47 -9.42 19.28
N PHE A 190 5.42 -10.35 19.44
CA PHE A 190 5.11 -11.76 19.67
C PHE A 190 4.56 -12.03 21.07
N ASP A 191 4.91 -11.20 22.05
CA ASP A 191 4.57 -11.42 23.45
C ASP A 191 3.15 -10.90 23.77
N ASP A 192 2.74 -9.79 23.14
CA ASP A 192 1.42 -9.17 23.26
C ASP A 192 0.49 -9.46 22.06
N SER A 193 0.80 -10.53 21.31
CA SER A 193 0.00 -10.95 20.16
C SER A 193 -1.41 -11.44 20.56
N GLU A 194 -2.39 -11.11 19.74
CA GLU A 194 -3.79 -11.52 19.91
C GLU A 194 -4.17 -12.67 18.96
N LYS A 195 -5.28 -13.33 19.28
CA LYS A 195 -5.85 -14.40 18.45
C LYS A 195 -7.14 -13.93 17.79
N VAL A 196 -7.27 -14.22 16.50
CA VAL A 196 -8.49 -14.01 15.74
C VAL A 196 -8.90 -15.33 15.08
N ILE A 197 -10.21 -15.55 14.90
CA ILE A 197 -10.73 -16.75 14.23
C ILE A 197 -11.29 -16.32 12.88
N ILE A 198 -10.77 -16.88 11.81
CA ILE A 198 -11.25 -16.67 10.44
C ILE A 198 -11.47 -18.03 9.79
N ASN A 199 -12.69 -18.27 9.29
CA ASN A 199 -13.10 -19.55 8.68
C ASN A 199 -12.70 -20.77 9.54
N ASN A 200 -12.95 -20.70 10.85
CA ASN A 200 -12.63 -21.72 11.86
C ASN A 200 -11.12 -21.95 12.09
N VAL A 201 -10.24 -21.18 11.50
CA VAL A 201 -8.80 -21.23 11.76
C VAL A 201 -8.41 -20.12 12.74
N THR A 202 -7.70 -20.48 13.82
CA THR A 202 -7.18 -19.51 14.78
C THR A 202 -5.84 -18.97 14.30
N LEU A 203 -5.80 -17.66 14.01
CA LEU A 203 -4.61 -16.92 13.59
C LEU A 203 -4.08 -16.09 14.75
N ASN A 204 -2.76 -15.96 14.87
CA ASN A 204 -2.16 -14.95 15.74
C ASN A 204 -1.91 -13.66 14.92
N THR A 205 -2.19 -12.53 15.52
CA THR A 205 -1.99 -11.20 14.92
C THR A 205 -1.43 -10.23 15.96
N PHE A 206 -1.08 -9.03 15.56
CA PHE A 206 -0.69 -7.98 16.50
C PHE A 206 -1.85 -7.62 17.43
N SER A 207 -1.53 -7.10 18.62
CA SER A 207 -2.52 -6.44 19.47
C SER A 207 -3.16 -5.27 18.71
N LEU A 208 -4.39 -4.92 19.07
CA LEU A 208 -5.21 -3.94 18.35
C LEU A 208 -4.45 -2.65 18.05
N ASP A 209 -3.82 -2.04 19.06
CA ASP A 209 -3.11 -0.77 18.89
C ASP A 209 -1.85 -0.91 18.02
N LYS A 210 -1.09 -2.00 18.19
CA LYS A 210 0.08 -2.30 17.37
C LYS A 210 -0.31 -2.55 15.92
N HIS A 211 -1.43 -3.25 15.70
CA HIS A 211 -1.92 -3.50 14.35
C HIS A 211 -2.36 -2.19 13.67
N PHE A 212 -3.13 -1.35 14.37
CA PHE A 212 -3.54 -0.06 13.83
C PHE A 212 -2.34 0.85 13.53
N LEU A 213 -1.38 0.93 14.47
CA LEU A 213 -0.15 1.67 14.24
C LEU A 213 0.63 1.15 13.03
N TYR A 214 0.68 -0.19 12.86
CA TYR A 214 1.33 -0.79 11.68
C TYR A 214 0.65 -0.36 10.38
N VAL A 215 -0.69 -0.39 10.31
CA VAL A 215 -1.45 0.05 9.12
C VAL A 215 -1.11 1.50 8.76
N ILE A 216 -1.03 2.39 9.77
CA ILE A 216 -0.66 3.79 9.60
C ILE A 216 0.79 3.91 9.09
N CYS A 217 1.75 3.28 9.77
CA CYS A 217 3.17 3.34 9.41
C CYS A 217 3.44 2.76 8.01
N HIS A 218 2.75 1.68 7.66
CA HIS A 218 2.85 1.07 6.34
C HIS A 218 2.35 2.01 5.24
N ALA A 219 1.19 2.67 5.43
CA ALA A 219 0.70 3.68 4.49
C ALA A 219 1.68 4.84 4.35
N MET A 220 2.28 5.31 5.45
CA MET A 220 3.28 6.37 5.45
C MET A 220 4.58 5.96 4.74
N LYS A 221 5.11 4.77 5.05
CA LYS A 221 6.29 4.20 4.36
C LYS A 221 6.07 4.20 2.85
N HIS A 222 4.94 3.68 2.40
CA HIS A 222 4.61 3.66 0.96
C HIS A 222 4.40 5.05 0.38
N PHE A 223 3.74 5.95 1.08
CA PHE A 223 3.58 7.33 0.60
C PHE A 223 4.93 7.99 0.32
N VAL A 224 5.90 7.81 1.20
CA VAL A 224 7.25 8.38 1.04
C VAL A 224 8.02 7.66 -0.08
N SER A 225 7.98 6.33 -0.16
CA SER A 225 8.80 5.53 -1.09
C SER A 225 8.18 5.37 -2.47
N SER A 226 7.06 4.66 -2.57
CA SER A 226 6.48 4.22 -3.85
C SER A 226 5.16 4.90 -4.21
N GLY A 227 4.49 5.52 -3.24
CA GLY A 227 3.12 6.02 -3.35
C GLY A 227 2.11 5.04 -2.75
N ILE A 228 0.93 5.57 -2.42
CA ILE A 228 -0.17 4.78 -1.85
C ILE A 228 -1.40 4.88 -2.74
N GLY A 229 -2.25 3.84 -2.69
CA GLY A 229 -3.58 3.88 -3.29
C GLY A 229 -4.65 4.26 -2.27
N ILE A 230 -5.83 4.60 -2.77
CA ILE A 230 -6.97 4.95 -1.90
C ILE A 230 -7.36 3.81 -0.97
N ARG A 231 -7.06 2.55 -1.33
CA ARG A 231 -7.37 1.37 -0.51
C ARG A 231 -6.68 1.44 0.87
N GLN A 232 -5.44 1.95 0.97
CA GLN A 232 -4.77 2.10 2.26
C GLN A 232 -5.49 3.12 3.17
N ILE A 233 -6.08 4.17 2.59
CA ILE A 233 -6.92 5.10 3.36
C ILE A 233 -8.24 4.42 3.77
N CYS A 234 -8.84 3.61 2.88
CA CYS A 234 -10.01 2.80 3.25
C CYS A 234 -9.71 1.85 4.42
N ASP A 235 -8.54 1.19 4.43
CA ASP A 235 -8.12 0.31 5.53
C ASP A 235 -8.07 1.07 6.87
N ILE A 236 -7.51 2.29 6.89
CA ILE A 236 -7.48 3.16 8.08
C ILE A 236 -8.90 3.51 8.52
N VAL A 237 -9.76 3.93 7.59
CA VAL A 237 -11.17 4.29 7.86
C VAL A 237 -11.93 3.09 8.44
N MET A 238 -11.79 1.92 7.83
CA MET A 238 -12.47 0.71 8.27
C MET A 238 -11.98 0.25 9.65
N TYR A 239 -10.67 0.40 9.92
CA TYR A 239 -10.11 0.11 11.24
C TYR A 239 -10.71 1.00 12.32
N ILE A 240 -10.75 2.31 12.10
CA ILE A 240 -11.35 3.26 13.02
C ILE A 240 -12.85 2.97 13.17
N ASN A 241 -13.59 2.77 12.08
CA ASN A 241 -15.02 2.48 12.14
C ASN A 241 -15.36 1.28 13.01
N LYS A 242 -14.51 0.25 13.01
CA LYS A 242 -14.73 -0.99 13.77
C LYS A 242 -14.26 -0.89 15.23
N TYR A 243 -13.20 -0.14 15.51
CA TYR A 243 -12.48 -0.21 16.80
C TYR A 243 -12.29 1.14 17.50
N TYR A 244 -12.96 2.23 17.08
CA TYR A 244 -12.73 3.59 17.57
C TYR A 244 -12.80 3.72 19.11
N ASP A 245 -13.64 2.94 19.77
CA ASP A 245 -13.85 2.89 21.22
C ASP A 245 -12.80 2.05 21.97
N LYS A 246 -11.99 1.27 21.25
CA LYS A 246 -10.94 0.40 21.79
C LYS A 246 -9.53 0.90 21.49
N ILE A 247 -9.37 1.78 20.51
CA ILE A 247 -8.07 2.35 20.13
C ILE A 247 -7.52 3.21 21.25
N ASN A 248 -6.30 2.93 21.68
CA ASN A 248 -5.56 3.82 22.57
C ASN A 248 -4.98 4.99 21.77
N TRP A 249 -5.82 6.02 21.55
CA TRP A 249 -5.44 7.19 20.77
C TRP A 249 -4.21 7.92 21.32
N ASN A 250 -3.99 7.93 22.64
CA ASN A 250 -2.80 8.56 23.23
C ASN A 250 -1.53 7.84 22.77
N TYR A 251 -1.54 6.52 22.78
CA TYR A 251 -0.43 5.71 22.27
C TYR A 251 -0.20 5.95 20.76
N ILE A 252 -1.27 5.91 19.96
CA ILE A 252 -1.16 6.12 18.50
C ILE A 252 -0.55 7.51 18.19
N TRP A 253 -1.06 8.57 18.82
CA TRP A 253 -0.53 9.91 18.59
C TRP A 253 0.89 10.09 19.09
N GLN A 254 1.25 9.47 20.20
CA GLN A 254 2.63 9.50 20.72
C GLN A 254 3.59 8.89 19.71
N GLU A 255 3.29 7.70 19.17
CA GLU A 255 4.18 7.03 18.22
C GLU A 255 4.23 7.76 16.87
N VAL A 256 3.09 8.20 16.35
CA VAL A 256 3.04 8.98 15.10
C VAL A 256 3.84 10.29 15.24
N SER A 257 3.80 10.93 16.42
CA SER A 257 4.60 12.12 16.73
C SER A 257 6.09 11.81 16.81
N ASN A 258 6.48 10.69 17.44
CA ASN A 258 7.86 10.21 17.52
C ASN A 258 8.48 9.98 16.13
N PHE A 259 7.66 9.60 15.16
CA PHE A 259 8.05 9.41 13.76
C PHE A 259 8.02 10.71 12.94
N GLY A 260 7.41 11.80 13.46
CA GLY A 260 7.25 13.06 12.75
C GLY A 260 6.16 13.05 11.68
N TYR A 261 5.20 12.12 11.75
CA TYR A 261 4.15 11.93 10.73
C TYR A 261 2.78 12.49 11.12
N GLU A 262 2.67 13.28 12.20
CA GLU A 262 1.38 13.81 12.69
C GLU A 262 0.57 14.53 11.59
N THR A 263 1.22 15.42 10.86
CA THR A 263 0.54 16.21 9.81
C THR A 263 0.04 15.31 8.67
N LEU A 264 0.82 14.35 8.24
CA LEU A 264 0.41 13.41 7.19
C LEU A 264 -0.76 12.54 7.67
N PHE A 265 -0.70 12.04 8.90
CA PHE A 265 -1.77 11.22 9.47
C PHE A 265 -3.09 11.99 9.57
N VAL A 266 -3.05 13.24 10.05
CA VAL A 266 -4.25 14.11 10.09
C VAL A 266 -4.84 14.29 8.68
N ASN A 267 -4.00 14.43 7.65
CA ASN A 267 -4.50 14.56 6.28
C ASN A 267 -5.10 13.24 5.75
N PHE A 268 -4.57 12.07 6.13
CA PHE A 268 -5.22 10.78 5.82
C PHE A 268 -6.59 10.66 6.50
N LEU A 269 -6.70 11.03 7.77
CA LEU A 269 -7.96 11.07 8.50
C LEU A 269 -8.95 12.04 7.85
N GLN A 270 -8.48 13.22 7.45
CA GLN A 270 -9.34 14.22 6.79
C GLN A 270 -9.87 13.72 5.44
N ILE A 271 -9.06 13.02 4.64
CA ILE A 271 -9.54 12.36 3.41
C ILE A 271 -10.62 11.31 3.76
N GLY A 272 -10.44 10.56 4.84
CA GLY A 272 -11.45 9.62 5.34
C GLY A 272 -12.77 10.29 5.68
N ILE A 273 -12.72 11.44 6.35
CA ILE A 273 -13.88 12.24 6.74
C ILE A 273 -14.58 12.82 5.50
N ASP A 274 -13.83 13.50 4.65
CA ASP A 274 -14.39 14.25 3.51
C ASP A 274 -14.98 13.33 2.44
N TYR A 275 -14.31 12.18 2.17
CA TYR A 275 -14.59 11.38 0.97
C TYR A 275 -15.00 9.93 1.24
N LEU A 276 -14.72 9.35 2.42
CA LEU A 276 -14.95 7.93 2.68
C LEU A 276 -15.95 7.66 3.83
N GLY A 277 -16.55 8.72 4.40
CA GLY A 277 -17.60 8.59 5.40
C GLY A 277 -17.11 8.23 6.81
N LEU A 278 -15.86 8.54 7.14
CA LEU A 278 -15.36 8.46 8.51
C LEU A 278 -16.05 9.54 9.36
N ASP A 279 -16.70 9.13 10.45
CA ASP A 279 -17.25 10.08 11.43
C ASP A 279 -16.12 10.67 12.29
N GLU A 280 -15.93 11.97 12.22
CA GLU A 280 -14.91 12.67 12.99
C GLU A 280 -15.02 12.44 14.52
N LYS A 281 -16.24 12.21 15.03
CA LYS A 281 -16.49 11.91 16.44
C LYS A 281 -15.81 10.62 16.93
N LYS A 282 -15.44 9.73 16.01
CA LYS A 282 -14.70 8.49 16.31
C LYS A 282 -13.19 8.70 16.50
N ILE A 283 -12.71 9.93 16.31
CA ILE A 283 -11.28 10.26 16.39
C ILE A 283 -11.03 11.10 17.63
N THR A 284 -10.11 10.67 18.49
CA THR A 284 -9.59 11.49 19.58
C THR A 284 -8.26 12.10 19.15
N TYR A 285 -8.22 13.41 18.94
CA TYR A 285 -7.01 14.13 18.55
C TYR A 285 -6.12 14.43 19.77
N ALA A 286 -4.80 14.30 19.61
CA ALA A 286 -3.83 14.65 20.68
C ALA A 286 -3.79 16.16 20.98
N LYS A 287 -4.10 16.98 19.98
CA LYS A 287 -4.13 18.45 20.04
C LYS A 287 -5.38 18.96 19.31
N ASN A 288 -5.74 20.21 19.53
CA ASN A 288 -6.79 20.83 18.71
C ASN A 288 -6.43 20.68 17.22
N LYS A 289 -7.35 20.10 16.46
CA LYS A 289 -7.21 19.82 15.02
C LYS A 289 -6.72 21.04 14.22
N ASN A 290 -7.18 22.25 14.59
CA ASN A 290 -6.80 23.50 13.92
C ASN A 290 -5.30 23.85 14.02
N LYS A 291 -4.52 23.12 14.84
CA LYS A 291 -3.06 23.27 14.91
C LYS A 291 -2.32 22.50 13.83
N TYR A 292 -2.99 21.61 13.09
CA TYR A 292 -2.39 20.87 12.01
C TYR A 292 -2.63 21.55 10.66
N TYR A 293 -1.64 21.49 9.79
CA TYR A 293 -1.82 21.94 8.41
C TYR A 293 -2.62 20.88 7.63
N ILE A 294 -3.77 21.27 7.08
CA ILE A 294 -4.66 20.39 6.32
C ILE A 294 -4.72 20.87 4.88
N ASN A 295 -4.25 20.02 3.96
CA ASN A 295 -4.32 20.21 2.52
C ASN A 295 -4.58 18.86 1.85
N THR A 296 -5.84 18.42 1.89
CA THR A 296 -6.23 17.10 1.36
C THR A 296 -6.30 17.06 -0.15
N LYS A 297 -6.58 18.18 -0.82
CA LYS A 297 -6.80 18.21 -2.28
C LYS A 297 -5.59 17.71 -3.06
N ASN A 298 -4.41 18.29 -2.82
CA ASN A 298 -3.19 17.89 -3.51
C ASN A 298 -2.76 16.45 -3.15
N LEU A 299 -2.93 16.08 -1.88
CA LEU A 299 -2.63 14.73 -1.42
C LEU A 299 -3.54 13.69 -2.09
N LEU A 300 -4.85 13.95 -2.11
CA LEU A 300 -5.82 13.06 -2.72
C LEU A 300 -5.57 12.88 -4.23
N GLU A 301 -5.27 13.96 -4.95
CA GLU A 301 -4.90 13.87 -6.36
C GLU A 301 -3.65 12.98 -6.57
N VAL A 302 -2.61 13.12 -5.73
CA VAL A 302 -1.43 12.26 -5.79
C VAL A 302 -1.78 10.81 -5.49
N ILE A 303 -2.67 10.54 -4.53
CA ILE A 303 -3.14 9.19 -4.20
C ILE A 303 -3.93 8.60 -5.37
N ILE A 304 -4.92 9.32 -5.90
CA ILE A 304 -5.81 8.81 -6.96
C ILE A 304 -5.03 8.61 -8.28
N ASP A 305 -4.18 9.55 -8.65
CA ASP A 305 -3.33 9.40 -9.85
C ASP A 305 -2.28 8.29 -9.69
N GLY A 306 -1.86 8.02 -8.44
CA GLY A 306 -0.79 7.07 -8.12
C GLY A 306 -1.18 5.60 -8.28
N GLY A 307 -2.42 5.23 -7.99
CA GLY A 307 -2.82 3.83 -7.87
C GLY A 307 -2.10 3.12 -6.72
N ILE A 308 -2.26 1.79 -6.66
CA ILE A 308 -1.53 1.00 -5.66
C ILE A 308 -0.04 1.02 -5.99
N TYR A 309 0.79 1.35 -5.00
CA TYR A 309 2.26 1.43 -5.09
C TYR A 309 2.80 2.45 -6.10
N GLY A 310 2.02 3.46 -6.47
CA GLY A 310 2.47 4.51 -7.40
C GLY A 310 2.85 3.99 -8.79
N ALA A 311 2.58 2.74 -9.10
CA ALA A 311 3.25 2.08 -10.17
C ALA A 311 2.35 1.21 -11.02
N SER A 312 2.03 1.72 -12.13
CA SER A 312 1.85 0.89 -13.30
C SER A 312 2.92 1.18 -14.37
N ASN A 313 3.86 2.12 -14.15
CA ASN A 313 4.93 2.35 -15.11
C ASN A 313 6.24 2.88 -14.49
N GLN A 314 7.34 2.65 -15.20
CA GLN A 314 8.71 3.05 -14.81
C GLN A 314 8.84 4.55 -14.50
N SER A 315 8.05 5.40 -15.15
CA SER A 315 8.08 6.85 -14.92
C SER A 315 7.61 7.24 -13.52
N ARG A 316 6.61 6.52 -12.97
CA ARG A 316 6.13 6.76 -11.61
C ARG A 316 7.08 6.22 -10.57
N LEU A 317 7.75 5.08 -10.82
CA LEU A 317 8.84 4.59 -9.98
C LEU A 317 9.98 5.60 -9.93
N ASN A 318 10.33 6.23 -11.05
CA ASN A 318 11.34 7.29 -11.08
C ASN A 318 10.90 8.52 -10.27
N ALA A 319 9.63 8.92 -10.34
CA ALA A 319 9.09 10.00 -9.51
C ALA A 319 9.09 9.65 -8.01
N ALA A 320 8.83 8.38 -7.67
CA ALA A 320 8.93 7.88 -6.31
C ALA A 320 10.38 7.91 -5.79
N ASN A 321 11.35 7.47 -6.60
CA ASN A 321 12.77 7.52 -6.27
C ASN A 321 13.25 8.96 -6.05
N MET A 322 12.77 9.95 -6.84
CA MET A 322 13.03 11.37 -6.59
C MET A 322 12.55 11.80 -5.20
N SER A 323 11.34 11.36 -4.82
CA SER A 323 10.78 11.71 -3.50
C SER A 323 11.56 11.05 -2.37
N LEU A 324 12.00 9.82 -2.55
CA LEU A 324 12.80 9.07 -1.57
C LEU A 324 14.19 9.68 -1.40
N ASP A 325 14.85 10.06 -2.51
CA ASP A 325 16.14 10.77 -2.47
C ASP A 325 16.00 12.12 -1.77
N ALA A 326 14.91 12.84 -2.00
CA ALA A 326 14.62 14.10 -1.30
C ALA A 326 14.39 13.86 0.20
N PHE A 327 13.70 12.80 0.56
CA PHE A 327 13.45 12.40 1.95
C PHE A 327 14.75 12.04 2.70
N ASN A 328 15.64 11.28 2.04
CA ASN A 328 16.87 10.79 2.66
C ASN A 328 17.99 11.82 2.71
N ASN A 329 18.08 12.72 1.71
CA ASN A 329 19.26 13.58 1.50
C ASN A 329 19.00 15.07 1.80
N HIS A 330 17.80 15.49 2.16
CA HIS A 330 17.41 16.90 2.41
C HIS A 330 17.90 17.87 1.32
N PRO A 331 17.57 17.69 0.05
CA PRO A 331 18.09 18.52 -1.02
C PRO A 331 17.59 19.97 -0.90
N ASN A 332 18.51 20.92 -0.98
CA ASN A 332 18.20 22.35 -0.86
C ASN A 332 17.55 22.97 -2.12
N SER A 333 17.41 22.21 -3.22
CA SER A 333 16.79 22.70 -4.44
C SER A 333 16.11 21.59 -5.27
N LYS A 334 14.99 21.94 -5.94
CA LYS A 334 14.28 21.09 -6.90
C LYS A 334 15.17 20.65 -8.09
N ILE A 335 16.12 21.48 -8.49
CA ILE A 335 17.05 21.21 -9.60
C ILE A 335 17.98 20.05 -9.23
N ASN A 336 18.48 20.02 -8.00
CA ASN A 336 19.36 18.95 -7.53
C ASN A 336 18.62 17.61 -7.41
N ALA A 337 17.35 17.61 -6.99
CA ALA A 337 16.51 16.41 -6.94
C ALA A 337 16.25 15.83 -8.35
N ASN A 338 15.98 16.69 -9.34
CA ASN A 338 15.78 16.26 -10.73
C ASN A 338 17.06 15.66 -11.34
N LEU A 339 18.22 16.30 -11.09
CA LEU A 339 19.51 15.79 -11.54
C LEU A 339 19.86 14.47 -10.83
N ALA A 340 19.59 14.34 -9.54
CA ALA A 340 19.83 13.13 -8.78
C ALA A 340 18.95 11.96 -9.25
N ALA A 341 17.73 12.21 -9.73
CA ALA A 341 16.86 11.18 -10.31
C ALA A 341 17.39 10.65 -11.66
N ILE A 342 17.97 11.53 -12.50
CA ILE A 342 18.56 11.14 -13.78
C ILE A 342 19.97 10.53 -13.57
N PHE A 343 20.74 11.10 -12.66
CA PHE A 343 22.12 10.76 -12.34
C PHE A 343 22.30 10.43 -10.86
N PRO A 344 21.71 9.34 -10.35
CA PRO A 344 21.79 8.96 -8.95
C PRO A 344 23.23 8.62 -8.54
N LYS A 345 23.54 8.78 -7.25
CA LYS A 345 24.84 8.44 -6.67
C LYS A 345 25.13 6.95 -6.79
N ALA A 346 26.41 6.58 -6.75
CA ALA A 346 26.86 5.19 -6.85
C ALA A 346 26.15 4.29 -5.82
N ASP A 347 25.96 4.75 -4.58
CA ASP A 347 25.35 4.00 -3.51
C ASP A 347 23.92 3.55 -3.83
N ASN A 348 23.15 4.38 -4.52
CA ASN A 348 21.78 4.06 -4.96
C ASN A 348 21.74 3.10 -6.14
N LEU A 349 22.86 2.84 -6.81
CA LEU A 349 22.97 2.00 -7.98
C LEU A 349 23.73 0.68 -7.74
N LYS A 350 24.43 0.53 -6.62
CA LYS A 350 25.25 -0.64 -6.27
C LYS A 350 24.45 -1.94 -6.32
N LYS A 351 23.21 -1.95 -5.80
CA LYS A 351 22.34 -3.14 -5.82
C LYS A 351 22.04 -3.62 -7.25
N ARG A 352 21.81 -2.70 -8.18
CA ARG A 352 21.50 -3.02 -9.59
C ARG A 352 22.76 -3.26 -10.43
N TYR A 353 23.84 -2.53 -10.15
CA TYR A 353 25.10 -2.57 -10.88
C TYR A 353 26.21 -2.94 -9.90
N LYS A 354 26.32 -4.23 -9.58
CA LYS A 354 27.27 -4.77 -8.58
C LYS A 354 28.71 -4.33 -8.79
N TYR A 355 29.11 -4.07 -10.04
CA TYR A 355 30.47 -3.56 -10.33
C TYR A 355 30.75 -2.20 -9.67
N LEU A 356 29.73 -1.42 -9.31
CA LEU A 356 29.92 -0.15 -8.61
C LEU A 356 30.35 -0.29 -7.14
N GLU A 357 30.23 -1.49 -6.57
CA GLU A 357 30.75 -1.77 -5.22
C GLU A 357 32.27 -1.66 -5.18
N ASN A 358 32.93 -2.21 -6.22
CA ASN A 358 34.39 -2.26 -6.32
C ASN A 358 34.96 -1.13 -7.23
N HIS A 359 34.13 -0.56 -8.11
CA HIS A 359 34.55 0.42 -9.12
C HIS A 359 33.59 1.62 -9.19
N PRO A 360 33.49 2.48 -8.17
CA PRO A 360 32.56 3.61 -8.14
C PRO A 360 32.75 4.62 -9.29
N PHE A 361 33.96 4.68 -9.87
CA PHE A 361 34.29 5.56 -11.00
C PHE A 361 33.59 5.14 -12.31
N LEU A 362 33.05 3.92 -12.41
CA LEU A 362 32.23 3.47 -13.53
C LEU A 362 30.76 3.93 -13.46
N LEU A 363 30.42 4.80 -12.51
CA LEU A 363 29.09 5.38 -12.36
C LEU A 363 28.52 6.01 -13.66
N PRO A 364 29.31 6.73 -14.51
CA PRO A 364 28.79 7.20 -15.79
C PRO A 364 28.29 6.11 -16.72
N ILE A 365 28.91 4.92 -16.70
CA ILE A 365 28.47 3.77 -17.50
C ILE A 365 27.12 3.25 -17.01
N ALA A 366 26.90 3.21 -15.69
CA ALA A 366 25.61 2.85 -15.12
C ALA A 366 24.49 3.84 -15.54
N TRP A 367 24.81 5.15 -15.58
CA TRP A 367 23.87 6.17 -16.07
C TRP A 367 23.51 5.97 -17.55
N ILE A 368 24.51 5.76 -18.42
CA ILE A 368 24.29 5.49 -19.85
C ILE A 368 23.47 4.21 -20.04
N SER A 369 23.78 3.15 -19.30
CA SER A 369 23.02 1.89 -19.33
C SER A 369 21.56 2.10 -18.93
N ARG A 370 21.28 2.86 -17.87
CA ARG A 370 19.92 3.21 -17.47
C ARG A 370 19.17 3.99 -18.54
N ILE A 371 19.80 5.03 -19.09
CA ILE A 371 19.21 5.86 -20.14
C ILE A 371 18.95 5.03 -21.41
N SER A 372 19.86 4.16 -21.79
CA SER A 372 19.69 3.28 -22.96
C SER A 372 18.57 2.25 -22.76
N THR A 373 18.45 1.68 -21.55
CA THR A 373 17.33 0.78 -21.18
C THR A 373 16.02 1.56 -21.23
N TYR A 374 15.97 2.77 -20.66
CA TYR A 374 14.80 3.63 -20.71
C TYR A 374 14.35 3.97 -22.14
N ILE A 375 15.32 4.21 -23.05
CA ILE A 375 15.02 4.50 -24.47
C ILE A 375 14.53 3.23 -25.19
N LYS A 376 15.11 2.07 -24.92
CA LYS A 376 14.71 0.78 -25.49
C LYS A 376 13.31 0.35 -25.03
N ASP A 377 13.02 0.51 -23.75
CA ASP A 377 11.70 0.18 -23.16
C ASP A 377 10.58 1.10 -23.70
N ARG A 378 10.90 2.31 -24.13
CA ARG A 378 9.97 3.20 -24.83
C ARG A 378 9.49 2.65 -26.18
N GLY A 379 10.29 1.85 -26.84
CA GLY A 379 9.93 1.22 -28.12
C GLY A 379 9.04 -0.01 -28.01
N SER A 380 8.95 -0.62 -26.83
CA SER A 380 8.23 -1.87 -26.58
C SER A 380 6.97 -1.75 -25.74
N ILE A 381 6.73 -0.60 -25.07
CA ILE A 381 5.57 -0.37 -24.22
C ILE A 381 4.59 0.59 -24.89
N SER A 382 3.49 0.03 -25.36
CA SER A 382 2.34 0.74 -25.90
C SER A 382 1.79 1.80 -24.91
N ASN A 383 1.75 3.05 -25.35
CA ASN A 383 0.78 4.13 -25.10
C ASN A 383 0.31 4.54 -23.68
N VAL A 384 0.93 4.17 -22.55
CA VAL A 384 0.45 4.59 -21.21
C VAL A 384 1.56 5.15 -20.30
N GLY A 385 2.72 5.50 -20.82
CA GLY A 385 3.82 6.07 -20.04
C GLY A 385 3.76 7.60 -19.94
N LEU A 386 4.01 8.16 -18.75
CA LEU A 386 4.24 9.60 -18.58
C LEU A 386 5.46 10.04 -19.39
N THR A 387 5.39 11.22 -19.99
CA THR A 387 6.58 11.88 -20.58
C THR A 387 7.59 12.21 -19.49
N ALA A 388 8.85 12.45 -19.86
CA ALA A 388 9.88 12.89 -18.91
C ALA A 388 9.45 14.16 -18.13
N LYS A 389 8.78 15.10 -18.81
CA LYS A 389 8.24 16.32 -18.21
C LYS A 389 7.15 16.03 -17.18
N GLU A 390 6.24 15.12 -17.48
CA GLU A 390 5.16 14.70 -16.55
C GLU A 390 5.73 13.94 -15.36
N THR A 391 6.73 13.07 -15.57
CA THR A 391 7.44 12.36 -14.49
C THR A 391 8.07 13.33 -13.50
N ILE A 392 8.76 14.35 -14.00
CA ILE A 392 9.35 15.40 -13.19
C ILE A 392 8.28 16.20 -12.45
N ALA A 393 7.15 16.52 -13.12
CA ALA A 393 6.05 17.24 -12.49
C ALA A 393 5.42 16.46 -11.33
N VAL A 394 5.20 15.14 -11.51
CA VAL A 394 4.70 14.24 -10.45
C VAL A 394 5.69 14.17 -9.27
N GLY A 395 6.98 14.01 -9.56
CA GLY A 395 8.03 13.99 -8.52
C GLY A 395 8.07 15.27 -7.72
N ASN A 396 8.04 16.43 -8.41
CA ASN A 396 8.02 17.74 -7.75
C ASN A 396 6.78 17.95 -6.88
N LYS A 397 5.59 17.57 -7.36
CA LYS A 397 4.36 17.65 -6.58
C LYS A 397 4.43 16.82 -5.29
N ARG A 398 5.05 15.63 -5.34
CA ARG A 398 5.28 14.81 -4.14
C ARG A 398 6.29 15.44 -3.18
N ILE A 399 7.40 15.99 -3.69
CA ILE A 399 8.39 16.70 -2.88
C ILE A 399 7.76 17.90 -2.19
N ASP A 400 6.93 18.69 -2.90
CA ASP A 400 6.21 19.80 -2.31
C ASP A 400 5.30 19.35 -1.16
N LEU A 401 4.55 18.24 -1.33
CA LEU A 401 3.74 17.66 -0.25
C LEU A 401 4.58 17.19 0.94
N LEU A 402 5.74 16.55 0.70
CA LEU A 402 6.63 16.14 1.79
C LEU A 402 7.13 17.35 2.58
N LYS A 403 7.42 18.50 1.92
CA LYS A 403 7.78 19.76 2.58
C LYS A 403 6.60 20.36 3.33
N GLU A 404 5.42 20.45 2.70
CA GLU A 404 4.19 20.95 3.34
C GLU A 404 3.88 20.19 4.63
N TYR A 405 4.07 18.88 4.64
CA TYR A 405 3.84 18.03 5.80
C TYR A 405 5.03 17.94 6.76
N LYS A 406 6.09 18.73 6.50
CA LYS A 406 7.33 18.79 7.32
C LYS A 406 8.06 17.44 7.44
N LEU A 407 7.92 16.59 6.46
CA LEU A 407 8.60 15.29 6.41
C LEU A 407 10.05 15.43 5.88
N ILE A 408 10.31 16.49 5.13
CA ILE A 408 11.64 16.92 4.68
C ILE A 408 11.79 18.43 4.90
N ARG A 409 13.03 18.89 5.00
CA ARG A 409 13.38 20.30 5.16
C ARG A 409 13.47 21.04 3.83
#